data_0edbdfd771a2a965ea25273010d323ab
#
_entry.id   0edbdfd771a2a965ea25273010d323ab
#
_cell.length_a   1.000
_cell.length_b   1.000
_cell.length_c   1.000
_cell.angle_alpha   90.00
_cell.angle_beta   90.00
_cell.angle_gamma   90.00
#
_symmetry.space_group_name_H-M   'P 1'
#
loop_
_entity.id
_entity.type
_entity.pdbx_description
1 polymer ?
#
loop_
_entity_poly.entity_id
_entity_poly.type
_entity_poly.pdbx_seq_one_letter_code
_entity_poly.pdbx_strand_id
1 'polypeptide(L)'
;NDKKATSDKTATTSLTNTVHAIQRNSTNNRNSYVKKIKKRHTARRSNLQLKVEARNLARQKAKHTNALQKSFIFSNVNTESIAEITDQMEYEMYQDGIVVCQKGDEANDLYLIISGTCVVTIDGKKISSMNELEIFGESALFPGKNGVAVRSATVTCVGNVQLLSLSKEKFDYLVESGSLNENCLIKLRQVLKEHKEADLKKRKERKEEGQSE
;
A
#
# COMPACT_ATOMS: atom_id res chain seq x y z
N ASN A 1 -77.31 50.23 -4.89
CA ASN A 1 -76.20 49.88 -5.87
C ASN A 1 -74.94 49.34 -5.18
N ASP A 2 -74.82 49.27 -3.84
CA ASP A 2 -73.60 48.92 -3.16
C ASP A 2 -73.45 47.43 -2.77
N LYS A 3 -74.45 46.58 -3.02
CA LYS A 3 -74.38 45.15 -2.69
C LYS A 3 -73.79 44.27 -3.77
N LYS A 4 -73.61 44.75 -5.02
CA LYS A 4 -73.07 43.94 -6.15
C LYS A 4 -71.55 44.03 -6.30
N ALA A 5 -70.95 45.11 -5.81
CA ALA A 5 -69.45 45.30 -5.90
C ALA A 5 -68.66 44.56 -4.85
N THR A 6 -69.24 44.10 -3.75
CA THR A 6 -68.58 43.36 -2.67
C THR A 6 -68.47 41.83 -2.97
N SER A 7 -69.42 41.27 -3.73
CA SER A 7 -69.36 39.82 -4.08
C SER A 7 -68.30 39.47 -5.13
N ASP A 8 -68.02 40.37 -6.07
CA ASP A 8 -67.03 40.14 -7.10
C ASP A 8 -65.59 40.23 -6.58
N LYS A 9 -65.29 41.05 -5.58
CA LYS A 9 -63.96 41.15 -4.97
C LYS A 9 -63.61 39.94 -4.13
N THR A 10 -64.56 39.31 -3.44
CA THR A 10 -64.37 38.10 -2.65
C THR A 10 -64.17 36.85 -3.53
N ALA A 11 -64.88 36.75 -4.66
CA ALA A 11 -64.72 35.64 -5.61
C ALA A 11 -63.40 35.70 -6.33
N THR A 12 -62.91 36.88 -6.77
CA THR A 12 -61.59 37.05 -7.39
C THR A 12 -60.46 36.78 -6.43
N THR A 13 -60.52 37.16 -5.18
CA THR A 13 -59.51 36.89 -4.15
C THR A 13 -59.46 35.40 -3.81
N SER A 14 -60.59 34.70 -3.80
CA SER A 14 -60.67 33.25 -3.58
C SER A 14 -60.01 32.46 -4.74
N LEU A 15 -60.25 32.84 -5.99
CA LEU A 15 -59.68 32.21 -7.16
C LEU A 15 -58.16 32.43 -7.26
N THR A 16 -57.66 33.64 -6.97
CA THR A 16 -56.22 33.93 -6.95
C THR A 16 -55.50 33.14 -5.86
N ASN A 17 -56.08 33.01 -4.68
CA ASN A 17 -55.53 32.20 -3.59
C ASN A 17 -55.49 30.71 -3.94
N THR A 18 -56.51 30.20 -4.63
CA THR A 18 -56.53 28.80 -5.11
C THR A 18 -55.49 28.55 -6.19
N VAL A 19 -55.32 29.44 -7.16
CA VAL A 19 -54.30 29.35 -8.20
C VAL A 19 -52.88 29.40 -7.58
N HIS A 20 -52.64 30.29 -6.60
CA HIS A 20 -51.36 30.35 -5.90
C HIS A 20 -51.07 29.07 -5.05
N ALA A 21 -52.11 28.46 -4.46
CA ALA A 21 -51.98 27.19 -3.73
C ALA A 21 -51.62 26.01 -4.68
N ILE A 22 -52.25 25.95 -5.84
CA ILE A 22 -51.99 24.94 -6.88
C ILE A 22 -50.57 25.12 -7.42
N GLN A 23 -50.13 26.36 -7.69
CA GLN A 23 -48.75 26.63 -8.16
C GLN A 23 -47.70 26.29 -7.10
N ARG A 24 -47.92 26.60 -5.81
CA ARG A 24 -47.01 26.22 -4.71
C ARG A 24 -46.91 24.70 -4.52
N ASN A 25 -48.02 23.98 -4.62
CA ASN A 25 -48.04 22.52 -4.55
C ASN A 25 -47.30 21.88 -5.76
N SER A 26 -47.43 22.43 -6.95
CA SER A 26 -46.71 21.98 -8.15
C SER A 26 -45.19 22.19 -8.04
N THR A 27 -44.75 23.36 -7.52
CA THR A 27 -43.34 23.67 -7.31
C THR A 27 -42.72 22.84 -6.18
N ASN A 28 -43.46 22.63 -5.06
CA ASN A 28 -42.99 21.79 -3.96
C ASN A 28 -42.86 20.33 -4.39
N ASN A 29 -43.76 19.82 -5.21
CA ASN A 29 -43.72 18.45 -5.72
C ASN A 29 -42.55 18.28 -6.72
N ARG A 30 -42.30 19.26 -7.61
CA ARG A 30 -41.13 19.29 -8.48
C ARG A 30 -39.80 19.31 -7.68
N ASN A 31 -39.70 20.17 -6.65
CA ASN A 31 -38.54 20.27 -5.80
C ASN A 31 -38.27 18.99 -5.00
N SER A 32 -39.29 18.33 -4.51
CA SER A 32 -39.17 17.00 -3.86
C SER A 32 -38.67 15.94 -4.83
N TYR A 33 -39.19 15.92 -6.05
CA TYR A 33 -38.76 14.97 -7.09
C TYR A 33 -37.31 15.20 -7.53
N VAL A 34 -36.89 16.44 -7.73
CA VAL A 34 -35.51 16.81 -8.03
C VAL A 34 -34.56 16.44 -6.90
N LYS A 35 -34.93 16.67 -5.64
CA LYS A 35 -34.14 16.23 -4.47
C LYS A 35 -33.99 14.71 -4.43
N LYS A 36 -35.03 13.95 -4.73
CA LYS A 36 -35.05 12.49 -4.75
C LYS A 36 -34.13 11.92 -5.86
N ILE A 37 -34.15 12.56 -7.05
CA ILE A 37 -33.26 12.23 -8.17
C ILE A 37 -31.79 12.53 -7.80
N LYS A 38 -31.49 13.73 -7.29
CA LYS A 38 -30.13 14.10 -6.86
C LYS A 38 -29.58 13.12 -5.82
N LYS A 39 -30.36 12.75 -4.80
CA LYS A 39 -29.97 11.77 -3.78
C LYS A 39 -29.67 10.38 -4.37
N ARG A 40 -30.45 9.92 -5.35
CA ARG A 40 -30.21 8.67 -6.07
C ARG A 40 -28.95 8.70 -6.91
N HIS A 41 -28.68 9.82 -7.60
CA HIS A 41 -27.46 10.01 -8.40
C HIS A 41 -26.21 10.05 -7.52
N THR A 42 -26.26 10.71 -6.37
CA THR A 42 -25.14 10.76 -5.41
C THR A 42 -24.86 9.37 -4.85
N ALA A 43 -25.88 8.63 -4.42
CA ALA A 43 -25.74 7.26 -3.91
C ALA A 43 -25.20 6.28 -4.97
N ARG A 44 -25.62 6.45 -6.25
CA ARG A 44 -25.12 5.64 -7.36
C ARG A 44 -23.65 5.93 -7.70
N ARG A 45 -23.23 7.21 -7.60
CA ARG A 45 -21.84 7.63 -7.78
C ARG A 45 -20.94 7.07 -6.68
N SER A 46 -21.34 7.15 -5.40
CA SER A 46 -20.57 6.59 -4.28
C SER A 46 -20.46 5.06 -4.38
N ASN A 47 -21.51 4.33 -4.76
CA ASN A 47 -21.45 2.88 -5.00
C ASN A 47 -20.51 2.50 -6.17
N LEU A 48 -20.47 3.29 -7.23
CA LEU A 48 -19.56 3.05 -8.34
C LEU A 48 -18.10 3.28 -7.91
N GLN A 49 -17.86 4.34 -7.15
CA GLN A 49 -16.53 4.66 -6.64
C GLN A 49 -16.00 3.56 -5.70
N LEU A 50 -16.83 3.09 -4.75
CA LEU A 50 -16.47 1.95 -3.89
C LEU A 50 -16.15 0.67 -4.69
N LYS A 51 -16.90 0.40 -5.77
CA LYS A 51 -16.61 -0.76 -6.65
C LYS A 51 -15.29 -0.61 -7.40
N VAL A 52 -14.95 0.60 -7.84
CA VAL A 52 -13.68 0.88 -8.52
C VAL A 52 -12.52 0.73 -7.54
N GLU A 53 -12.64 1.27 -6.33
CA GLU A 53 -11.65 1.15 -5.27
C GLU A 53 -11.42 -0.32 -4.86
N ALA A 54 -12.49 -1.08 -4.65
CA ALA A 54 -12.40 -2.51 -4.34
C ALA A 54 -11.71 -3.30 -5.46
N ARG A 55 -12.01 -2.98 -6.74
CA ARG A 55 -11.36 -3.62 -7.90
C ARG A 55 -9.86 -3.27 -7.96
N ASN A 56 -9.50 -2.00 -7.70
CA ASN A 56 -8.11 -1.57 -7.69
C ASN A 56 -7.33 -2.24 -6.56
N LEU A 57 -7.90 -2.34 -5.38
CA LEU A 57 -7.31 -3.04 -4.23
C LEU A 57 -7.09 -4.53 -4.53
N ALA A 58 -8.10 -5.20 -5.10
CA ALA A 58 -7.98 -6.61 -5.48
C ALA A 58 -6.89 -6.82 -6.55
N ARG A 59 -6.79 -5.92 -7.54
CA ARG A 59 -5.73 -5.96 -8.57
C ARG A 59 -4.34 -5.75 -7.97
N GLN A 60 -4.21 -4.82 -7.02
CA GLN A 60 -2.97 -4.57 -6.32
C GLN A 60 -2.56 -5.78 -5.48
N LYS A 61 -3.48 -6.34 -4.68
CA LYS A 61 -3.23 -7.57 -3.91
C LYS A 61 -2.78 -8.73 -4.81
N ALA A 62 -3.45 -8.94 -5.96
CA ALA A 62 -3.06 -9.96 -6.92
C ALA A 62 -1.64 -9.73 -7.50
N LYS A 63 -1.24 -8.48 -7.73
CA LYS A 63 0.14 -8.13 -8.14
C LYS A 63 1.15 -8.50 -7.07
N HIS A 64 0.86 -8.19 -5.80
CA HIS A 64 1.74 -8.49 -4.67
C HIS A 64 1.88 -10.01 -4.46
N THR A 65 0.76 -10.74 -4.46
CA THR A 65 0.75 -12.22 -4.38
C THR A 65 1.59 -12.86 -5.49
N ASN A 66 1.44 -12.39 -6.73
CA ASN A 66 2.22 -12.89 -7.87
C ASN A 66 3.72 -12.59 -7.72
N ALA A 67 4.10 -11.41 -7.22
CA ALA A 67 5.50 -11.08 -6.97
C ALA A 67 6.11 -11.98 -5.89
N LEU A 68 5.39 -12.22 -4.79
CA LEU A 68 5.81 -13.17 -3.75
C LEU A 68 6.03 -14.57 -4.32
N GLN A 69 5.08 -15.11 -5.08
CA GLN A 69 5.21 -16.44 -5.70
C GLN A 69 6.40 -16.57 -6.65
N LYS A 70 6.77 -15.49 -7.34
CA LYS A 70 7.93 -15.47 -8.25
C LYS A 70 9.26 -15.26 -7.55
N SER A 71 9.25 -14.72 -6.34
CA SER A 71 10.50 -14.50 -5.60
C SER A 71 11.13 -15.82 -5.18
N PHE A 72 12.45 -15.86 -5.11
CA PHE A 72 13.21 -17.06 -4.73
C PHE A 72 12.76 -17.64 -3.39
N ILE A 73 12.46 -16.78 -2.41
CA ILE A 73 12.14 -17.19 -1.04
C ILE A 73 10.80 -17.95 -0.98
N PHE A 74 9.77 -17.42 -1.65
CA PHE A 74 8.39 -17.90 -1.50
C PHE A 74 7.91 -18.79 -2.66
N SER A 75 8.78 -19.13 -3.62
CA SER A 75 8.43 -19.87 -4.84
C SER A 75 7.79 -21.24 -4.59
N ASN A 76 8.04 -21.86 -3.44
CA ASN A 76 7.52 -23.19 -3.08
C ASN A 76 6.45 -23.13 -1.97
N VAL A 77 5.88 -21.95 -1.71
CA VAL A 77 4.80 -21.77 -0.75
C VAL A 77 3.47 -22.00 -1.43
N ASN A 78 2.53 -22.67 -0.77
CA ASN A 78 1.19 -22.90 -1.30
C ASN A 78 0.39 -21.59 -1.39
N THR A 79 -0.66 -21.59 -2.19
CA THR A 79 -1.45 -20.38 -2.48
C THR A 79 -2.11 -19.78 -1.26
N GLU A 80 -2.55 -20.60 -0.31
CA GLU A 80 -3.21 -20.16 0.93
C GLU A 80 -2.22 -19.41 1.83
N SER A 81 -1.06 -20.02 2.09
CA SER A 81 0.01 -19.37 2.86
C SER A 81 0.55 -18.11 2.20
N ILE A 82 0.67 -18.08 0.85
CA ILE A 82 1.05 -16.85 0.13
C ILE A 82 0.02 -15.74 0.33
N ALA A 83 -1.26 -16.06 0.34
CA ALA A 83 -2.31 -15.07 0.59
C ALA A 83 -2.18 -14.49 2.01
N GLU A 84 -1.95 -15.33 3.02
CA GLU A 84 -1.73 -14.90 4.41
C GLU A 84 -0.46 -14.05 4.54
N ILE A 85 0.65 -14.48 3.95
CA ILE A 85 1.89 -13.68 3.93
C ILE A 85 1.65 -12.31 3.28
N THR A 86 0.93 -12.28 2.15
CA THR A 86 0.59 -11.03 1.45
C THR A 86 -0.22 -10.09 2.35
N ASP A 87 -1.15 -10.64 3.15
CA ASP A 87 -2.00 -9.86 4.05
C ASP A 87 -1.24 -9.28 5.25
N GLN A 88 -0.13 -9.89 5.65
CA GLN A 88 0.74 -9.37 6.70
C GLN A 88 1.76 -8.35 6.20
N MET A 89 2.05 -8.30 4.90
CA MET A 89 3.01 -7.33 4.36
C MET A 89 2.38 -5.97 4.12
N GLU A 90 3.17 -4.92 4.32
CA GLU A 90 2.78 -3.54 4.06
C GLU A 90 3.35 -3.08 2.70
N TYR A 91 2.53 -2.38 1.93
CA TYR A 91 2.93 -1.82 0.64
C TYR A 91 3.44 -0.39 0.83
N GLU A 92 4.62 -0.13 0.32
CA GLU A 92 5.29 1.15 0.42
C GLU A 92 5.77 1.63 -0.96
N MET A 93 5.72 2.93 -1.18
CA MET A 93 6.18 3.56 -2.42
C MET A 93 7.17 4.67 -2.10
N TYR A 94 8.35 4.59 -2.71
CA TYR A 94 9.45 5.52 -2.51
C TYR A 94 9.82 6.22 -3.79
N GLN A 95 10.24 7.47 -3.68
CA GLN A 95 10.75 8.27 -4.79
C GLN A 95 12.27 8.11 -4.92
N ASP A 96 12.80 8.61 -6.03
CA ASP A 96 14.24 8.64 -6.29
C ASP A 96 15.04 9.28 -5.16
N GLY A 97 16.17 8.67 -4.81
CA GLY A 97 17.10 9.17 -3.79
C GLY A 97 16.67 8.94 -2.34
N ILE A 98 15.47 8.39 -2.08
CA ILE A 98 15.04 8.10 -0.70
C ILE A 98 15.84 6.92 -0.14
N VAL A 99 16.36 7.10 1.08
CA VAL A 99 17.05 6.05 1.85
C VAL A 99 16.01 5.24 2.62
N VAL A 100 15.87 3.96 2.29
CA VAL A 100 14.97 3.01 2.97
C VAL A 100 15.59 2.45 4.24
N CYS A 101 16.88 2.11 4.18
CA CYS A 101 17.66 1.60 5.30
C CYS A 101 18.97 2.36 5.39
N GLN A 102 19.35 2.80 6.60
CA GLN A 102 20.66 3.40 6.84
C GLN A 102 21.55 2.43 7.62
N LYS A 103 22.81 2.29 7.19
CA LYS A 103 23.79 1.47 7.90
C LYS A 103 23.93 1.92 9.35
N GLY A 104 23.85 0.98 10.28
CA GLY A 104 23.96 1.22 11.71
C GLY A 104 22.62 1.39 12.44
N ASP A 105 21.53 1.65 11.74
CA ASP A 105 20.20 1.74 12.33
C ASP A 105 19.71 0.37 12.80
N GLU A 106 18.78 0.36 13.73
CA GLU A 106 18.06 -0.83 14.15
C GLU A 106 17.26 -1.42 12.98
N ALA A 107 17.32 -2.74 12.84
CA ALA A 107 16.70 -3.45 11.73
C ALA A 107 15.48 -4.23 12.23
N ASN A 108 14.28 -3.81 11.81
CA ASN A 108 13.02 -4.42 12.23
C ASN A 108 12.25 -5.05 11.08
N ASP A 109 12.57 -4.73 9.81
CA ASP A 109 11.80 -5.14 8.64
C ASP A 109 12.67 -5.80 7.57
N LEU A 110 12.07 -6.78 6.90
CA LEU A 110 12.47 -7.34 5.62
C LEU A 110 11.73 -6.63 4.50
N TYR A 111 12.38 -6.40 3.37
CA TYR A 111 11.79 -5.78 2.18
C TYR A 111 11.90 -6.68 0.95
N LEU A 112 10.83 -6.73 0.16
CA LEU A 112 10.79 -7.32 -1.18
C LEU A 112 10.55 -6.22 -2.22
N ILE A 113 11.39 -6.12 -3.24
CA ILE A 113 11.24 -5.16 -4.33
C ILE A 113 10.18 -5.66 -5.31
N ILE A 114 9.06 -4.92 -5.41
CA ILE A 114 7.97 -5.22 -6.35
C ILE A 114 8.20 -4.59 -7.71
N SER A 115 8.87 -3.43 -7.71
CA SER A 115 9.20 -2.70 -8.94
C SER A 115 10.27 -1.64 -8.64
N GLY A 116 11.17 -1.41 -9.57
CA GLY A 116 12.25 -0.44 -9.46
C GLY A 116 13.59 -1.06 -9.06
N THR A 117 14.52 -0.22 -8.71
CA THR A 117 15.90 -0.61 -8.37
C THR A 117 16.34 0.10 -7.09
N CYS A 118 17.05 -0.62 -6.22
CA CYS A 118 17.72 -0.06 -5.05
C CYS A 118 19.23 -0.21 -5.19
N VAL A 119 19.96 0.79 -4.70
CA VAL A 119 21.43 0.76 -4.63
C VAL A 119 21.85 0.52 -3.19
N VAL A 120 22.72 -0.46 -2.99
CA VAL A 120 23.31 -0.79 -1.69
C VAL A 120 24.67 -0.13 -1.58
N THR A 121 24.87 0.64 -0.51
CA THR A 121 26.16 1.31 -0.23
C THR A 121 26.63 0.98 1.18
N ILE A 122 27.97 0.89 1.34
CA ILE A 122 28.64 0.81 2.64
C ILE A 122 29.71 1.88 2.68
N ASP A 123 29.63 2.76 3.71
CA ASP A 123 30.55 3.88 3.89
C ASP A 123 30.66 4.77 2.63
N GLY A 124 29.52 5.06 2.01
CA GLY A 124 29.38 5.88 0.80
C GLY A 124 29.79 5.19 -0.52
N LYS A 125 30.34 3.98 -0.48
CA LYS A 125 30.76 3.25 -1.68
C LYS A 125 29.68 2.27 -2.11
N LYS A 126 29.34 2.28 -3.40
CA LYS A 126 28.39 1.33 -3.99
C LYS A 126 28.89 -0.11 -3.92
N ILE A 127 28.08 -1.01 -3.39
CA ILE A 127 28.34 -2.45 -3.26
C ILE A 127 27.63 -3.22 -4.36
N SER A 128 26.33 -2.98 -4.52
CA SER A 128 25.50 -3.69 -5.49
C SER A 128 24.30 -2.83 -5.88
N SER A 129 23.57 -3.28 -6.87
CA SER A 129 22.20 -2.85 -7.15
C SER A 129 21.29 -4.05 -6.98
N MET A 130 20.10 -3.81 -6.49
CA MET A 130 19.05 -4.82 -6.28
C MET A 130 17.83 -4.43 -7.10
N ASN A 131 17.21 -5.43 -7.72
CA ASN A 131 16.12 -5.23 -8.68
C ASN A 131 14.84 -5.93 -8.23
N GLU A 132 13.83 -5.90 -9.09
CA GLU A 132 12.54 -6.55 -8.86
C GLU A 132 12.71 -8.03 -8.45
N LEU A 133 11.93 -8.48 -7.50
CA LEU A 133 11.88 -9.81 -6.85
C LEU A 133 13.08 -10.13 -5.93
N GLU A 134 14.05 -9.23 -5.78
CA GLU A 134 15.10 -9.39 -4.79
C GLU A 134 14.65 -8.85 -3.42
N ILE A 135 15.23 -9.41 -2.36
CA ILE A 135 14.94 -9.02 -0.98
C ILE A 135 16.17 -8.39 -0.32
N PHE A 136 15.92 -7.53 0.66
CA PHE A 136 16.94 -6.98 1.54
C PHE A 136 16.39 -6.76 2.96
N GLY A 137 17.29 -6.52 3.91
CA GLY A 137 16.92 -6.29 5.30
C GLY A 137 16.64 -7.58 6.08
N GLU A 138 16.95 -8.75 5.53
CA GLU A 138 16.75 -10.07 6.12
C GLU A 138 17.49 -10.26 7.46
N SER A 139 18.49 -9.42 7.75
CA SER A 139 19.17 -9.40 9.05
C SER A 139 18.23 -9.07 10.20
N ALA A 140 17.16 -8.31 9.94
CA ALA A 140 16.12 -7.99 10.92
C ALA A 140 15.44 -9.23 11.50
N LEU A 141 15.28 -10.27 10.67
CA LEU A 141 14.55 -11.49 11.04
C LEU A 141 15.38 -12.44 11.91
N PHE A 142 16.70 -12.30 11.89
CA PHE A 142 17.64 -13.18 12.61
C PHE A 142 18.58 -12.35 13.48
N PRO A 143 18.07 -11.76 14.59
CA PRO A 143 18.89 -10.95 15.48
C PRO A 143 20.03 -11.78 16.07
N GLY A 144 21.15 -11.12 16.35
CA GLY A 144 22.31 -11.74 16.99
C GLY A 144 22.05 -12.10 18.47
N LYS A 145 23.09 -12.55 19.17
CA LYS A 145 23.01 -12.97 20.58
C LYS A 145 22.48 -11.89 21.53
N ASN A 146 22.59 -10.63 21.15
CA ASN A 146 22.11 -9.49 21.95
C ASN A 146 20.63 -9.11 21.69
N GLY A 147 19.91 -9.89 20.86
CA GLY A 147 18.50 -9.64 20.51
C GLY A 147 18.25 -8.45 19.60
N VAL A 148 19.26 -7.68 19.25
CA VAL A 148 19.15 -6.50 18.37
C VAL A 148 19.77 -6.81 17.02
N ALA A 149 19.03 -6.58 15.96
CA ALA A 149 19.54 -6.60 14.59
C ALA A 149 19.88 -5.18 14.13
N VAL A 150 20.95 -5.03 13.36
CA VAL A 150 21.43 -3.74 12.86
C VAL A 150 21.59 -3.81 11.34
N ARG A 151 21.26 -2.73 10.64
CA ARG A 151 21.42 -2.61 9.20
C ARG A 151 22.91 -2.64 8.83
N SER A 152 23.32 -3.59 8.00
CA SER A 152 24.72 -3.76 7.57
C SER A 152 25.15 -2.77 6.49
N ALA A 153 24.19 -2.23 5.74
CA ALA A 153 24.40 -1.34 4.61
C ALA A 153 23.29 -0.26 4.54
N THR A 154 23.56 0.78 3.77
CA THR A 154 22.57 1.79 3.39
C THR A 154 21.93 1.37 2.05
N VAL A 155 20.60 1.40 1.97
CA VAL A 155 19.83 1.07 0.77
C VAL A 155 19.07 2.29 0.33
N THR A 156 19.33 2.75 -0.91
CA THR A 156 18.75 3.97 -1.49
C THR A 156 17.98 3.63 -2.77
N CYS A 157 16.80 4.20 -2.94
CA CYS A 157 15.97 4.04 -4.12
C CYS A 157 16.54 4.76 -5.34
N VAL A 158 16.43 4.14 -6.51
CA VAL A 158 16.74 4.73 -7.82
C VAL A 158 15.45 4.78 -8.63
N GLY A 159 14.99 5.99 -8.95
CA GLY A 159 13.68 6.19 -9.54
C GLY A 159 12.55 5.89 -8.55
N ASN A 160 11.36 5.60 -9.08
CA ASN A 160 10.22 5.19 -8.27
C ASN A 160 10.32 3.70 -7.92
N VAL A 161 10.34 3.38 -6.64
CA VAL A 161 10.46 2.02 -6.13
C VAL A 161 9.22 1.62 -5.35
N GLN A 162 8.71 0.41 -5.58
CA GLN A 162 7.61 -0.18 -4.85
C GLN A 162 8.14 -1.37 -4.04
N LEU A 163 7.87 -1.35 -2.74
CA LEU A 163 8.32 -2.37 -1.80
C LEU A 163 7.13 -3.04 -1.10
N LEU A 164 7.33 -4.27 -0.69
CA LEU A 164 6.54 -4.91 0.38
C LEU A 164 7.47 -5.08 1.58
N SER A 165 7.06 -4.57 2.74
CA SER A 165 7.78 -4.73 4.00
C SER A 165 7.09 -5.77 4.89
N LEU A 166 7.90 -6.53 5.63
CA LEU A 166 7.45 -7.51 6.62
C LEU A 166 8.21 -7.28 7.91
N SER A 167 7.52 -6.82 8.95
CA SER A 167 8.13 -6.62 10.27
C SER A 167 8.50 -7.96 10.93
N LYS A 168 9.49 -7.91 11.83
CA LYS A 168 9.93 -9.07 12.63
C LYS A 168 8.77 -9.70 13.40
N GLU A 169 7.89 -8.89 13.98
CA GLU A 169 6.72 -9.36 14.71
C GLU A 169 5.76 -10.17 13.83
N LYS A 170 5.41 -9.62 12.65
CA LYS A 170 4.56 -10.30 11.67
C LYS A 170 5.23 -11.55 11.09
N PHE A 171 6.54 -11.50 10.91
CA PHE A 171 7.32 -12.67 10.49
C PHE A 171 7.23 -13.80 11.52
N ASP A 172 7.41 -13.51 12.81
CA ASP A 172 7.30 -14.50 13.87
C ASP A 172 5.90 -15.13 13.92
N TYR A 173 4.86 -14.30 13.79
CA TYR A 173 3.49 -14.78 13.67
C TYR A 173 3.33 -15.77 12.50
N LEU A 174 3.87 -15.45 11.30
CA LEU A 174 3.77 -16.31 10.12
C LEU A 174 4.57 -17.62 10.27
N VAL A 175 5.63 -17.62 11.06
CA VAL A 175 6.38 -18.85 11.42
C VAL A 175 5.55 -19.71 12.39
N GLU A 176 4.97 -19.10 13.41
CA GLU A 176 4.14 -19.79 14.41
C GLU A 176 2.85 -20.35 13.81
N SER A 177 2.22 -19.64 12.86
CA SER A 177 1.04 -20.11 12.14
C SER A 177 1.35 -21.23 11.14
N GLY A 178 2.64 -21.46 10.80
CA GLY A 178 3.08 -22.42 9.79
C GLY A 178 2.96 -21.94 8.35
N SER A 179 2.57 -20.69 8.10
CA SER A 179 2.48 -20.11 6.76
C SER A 179 3.85 -19.87 6.14
N LEU A 180 4.88 -19.59 6.96
CA LEU A 180 6.28 -19.67 6.58
C LEU A 180 6.86 -21.02 6.97
N ASN A 181 7.02 -21.89 5.98
CA ASN A 181 7.56 -23.23 6.19
C ASN A 181 9.10 -23.21 6.32
N GLU A 182 9.68 -24.36 6.77
CA GLU A 182 11.12 -24.51 6.98
C GLU A 182 11.94 -24.20 5.71
N ASN A 183 11.44 -24.52 4.51
CA ASN A 183 12.11 -24.20 3.26
C ASN A 183 12.28 -22.67 3.07
N CYS A 184 11.30 -21.88 3.44
CA CYS A 184 11.41 -20.42 3.41
C CYS A 184 12.49 -19.92 4.37
N LEU A 185 12.53 -20.48 5.59
CA LEU A 185 13.52 -20.12 6.60
C LEU A 185 14.94 -20.48 6.16
N ILE A 186 15.11 -21.64 5.53
CA ILE A 186 16.41 -22.07 4.95
C ILE A 186 16.86 -21.09 3.86
N LYS A 187 15.96 -20.75 2.93
CA LYS A 187 16.28 -19.80 1.85
C LYS A 187 16.60 -18.39 2.37
N LEU A 188 15.85 -17.90 3.37
CA LEU A 188 16.15 -16.61 4.00
C LEU A 188 17.51 -16.61 4.67
N ARG A 189 17.88 -17.68 5.40
CA ARG A 189 19.21 -17.82 6.01
C ARG A 189 20.32 -17.92 4.95
N GLN A 190 20.04 -18.56 3.82
CA GLN A 190 20.97 -18.62 2.70
C GLN A 190 21.23 -17.22 2.12
N VAL A 191 20.21 -16.44 1.83
CA VAL A 191 20.35 -15.05 1.34
C VAL A 191 21.11 -14.19 2.33
N LEU A 192 20.79 -14.29 3.64
CA LEU A 192 21.54 -13.60 4.69
C LEU A 192 23.03 -13.95 4.68
N LYS A 193 23.37 -15.22 4.46
CA LYS A 193 24.76 -15.68 4.37
C LYS A 193 25.46 -15.11 3.14
N GLU A 194 24.82 -15.18 1.99
CA GLU A 194 25.35 -14.67 0.70
C GLU A 194 25.61 -13.16 0.78
N HIS A 195 24.69 -12.38 1.34
CA HIS A 195 24.88 -10.94 1.54
C HIS A 195 26.06 -10.63 2.48
N LYS A 196 26.16 -11.36 3.59
CA LYS A 196 27.29 -11.20 4.53
C LYS A 196 28.64 -11.56 3.89
N GLU A 197 28.70 -12.61 3.11
CA GLU A 197 29.93 -13.03 2.38
C GLU A 197 30.32 -11.99 1.32
N ALA A 198 29.34 -11.48 0.56
CA ALA A 198 29.58 -10.42 -0.42
C ALA A 198 30.12 -9.14 0.23
N ASP A 199 29.53 -8.73 1.37
CA ASP A 199 29.99 -7.58 2.15
C ASP A 199 31.44 -7.77 2.65
N LEU A 200 31.74 -8.96 3.19
CA LEU A 200 33.07 -9.28 3.71
C LEU A 200 34.11 -9.30 2.60
N LYS A 201 33.80 -9.88 1.44
CA LYS A 201 34.70 -9.94 0.27
C LYS A 201 35.04 -8.52 -0.18
N LYS A 202 34.06 -7.66 -0.36
CA LYS A 202 34.29 -6.29 -0.80
C LYS A 202 35.03 -5.43 0.23
N ARG A 203 34.89 -5.73 1.54
CA ARG A 203 35.70 -5.07 2.59
C ARG A 203 37.18 -5.50 2.53
N LYS A 204 37.47 -6.75 2.19
CA LYS A 204 38.85 -7.23 2.04
C LYS A 204 39.50 -6.60 0.81
N GLU A 205 38.84 -6.65 -0.35
CA GLU A 205 39.34 -6.05 -1.61
C GLU A 205 39.71 -4.57 -1.39
N ARG A 206 38.90 -3.82 -0.66
CA ARG A 206 39.19 -2.40 -0.34
C ARG A 206 40.38 -2.18 0.58
N LYS A 207 40.65 -3.10 1.50
CA LYS A 207 41.81 -2.97 2.39
C LYS A 207 43.12 -3.23 1.63
N GLU A 208 43.07 -4.11 0.66
CA GLU A 208 44.18 -4.43 -0.20
C GLU A 208 44.52 -3.29 -1.18
N GLU A 209 43.48 -2.65 -1.76
CA GLU A 209 43.61 -1.45 -2.63
C GLU A 209 44.16 -0.23 -1.86
N GLY A 210 43.72 0.00 -0.60
CA GLY A 210 44.17 1.15 0.22
C GLY A 210 45.56 0.92 0.90
N GLN A 211 46.19 -0.24 0.78
CA GLN A 211 47.53 -0.47 1.26
C GLN A 211 48.58 -0.39 0.15
N SER A 212 48.15 -0.19 -1.11
CA SER A 212 49.03 -0.10 -2.29
C SER A 212 49.29 1.36 -2.74
N GLU A 213 48.86 2.36 -2.00
CA GLU A 213 49.21 3.77 -2.10
C GLU A 213 50.15 4.19 -0.95
#